data_a501fb8275b9194b297afbb7820dc6a8
#
_entry.id   a501fb8275b9194b297afbb7820dc6a8
#
_cell.length_a   1.000
_cell.length_b   1.000
_cell.length_c   1.000
_cell.angle_alpha   90.00
_cell.angle_beta   90.00
_cell.angle_gamma   90.00
#
_symmetry.space_group_name_H-M   'P 1'
#
loop_
_entity.id
_entity.type
_entity.pdbx_description
1 polymer ?
#
loop_
_entity_poly.entity_id
_entity_poly.type
_entity_poly.pdbx_seq_one_letter_code
_entity_poly.pdbx_strand_id
1 'polypeptide(L)'
;MEAKWIDLTPENLPNEHLCCIIRTKSAHPGVEAKRAWLAERLQEGHVFRKLDAKQCVFIEYAPLETAWVPVEGENYFYIYCLWVQGAPRGQGFGRRLMESCLADARAQGRSGVCMLGAQKQKAWLSDQSFARKFGFQTVDTAGEYELLTLSFDGSVPHFAESAKQQTVPQRGLTVFYTDQCPYSLQRVEKLREFCTERQIEAQFYHVTELKQAKTLPCAFNNWAVFWNGEFQTVNQIDGAALEKIMGRKKT
;
A
#
# COMPACT_ATOMS: atom_id res chain seq x y z
N MET A 1 28.23 2.26 14.94
CA MET A 1 27.11 1.99 15.87
C MET A 1 26.17 1.02 15.18
N GLU A 2 25.76 -0.02 15.88
CA GLU A 2 24.80 -0.99 15.37
C GLU A 2 23.44 -0.31 15.21
N ALA A 3 22.76 -0.59 14.09
CA ALA A 3 21.45 0.01 13.80
C ALA A 3 20.41 -0.61 14.75
N LYS A 4 19.75 0.21 15.55
CA LYS A 4 18.66 -0.21 16.43
C LYS A 4 17.34 -0.19 15.68
N TRP A 5 16.62 -1.31 15.70
CA TRP A 5 15.32 -1.47 15.09
C TRP A 5 14.21 -1.40 16.13
N ILE A 6 13.08 -0.86 15.74
CA ILE A 6 11.86 -0.75 16.55
C ILE A 6 10.73 -1.40 15.77
N ASP A 7 10.10 -2.39 16.37
CA ASP A 7 8.79 -2.88 15.93
C ASP A 7 7.72 -2.07 16.67
N LEU A 8 6.73 -1.58 15.94
CA LEU A 8 5.62 -0.89 16.58
C LEU A 8 4.76 -1.88 17.33
N THR A 9 4.39 -1.48 18.54
CA THR A 9 3.49 -2.19 19.45
C THR A 9 2.43 -1.23 19.95
N PRO A 10 1.31 -1.69 20.52
CA PRO A 10 0.31 -0.81 21.12
C PRO A 10 0.90 0.20 22.12
N GLU A 11 1.96 -0.21 22.87
CA GLU A 11 2.59 0.60 23.91
C GLU A 11 3.45 1.73 23.34
N ASN A 12 4.20 1.49 22.25
CA ASN A 12 5.09 2.49 21.67
C ASN A 12 4.45 3.30 20.51
N LEU A 13 3.40 2.76 19.88
CA LEU A 13 2.72 3.38 18.76
C LEU A 13 2.32 4.85 18.96
N PRO A 14 1.88 5.32 20.16
CA PRO A 14 1.55 6.73 20.36
C PRO A 14 2.71 7.71 20.12
N ASN A 15 3.95 7.26 20.37
CA ASN A 15 5.13 8.11 20.36
C ASN A 15 6.02 7.93 19.12
N GLU A 16 5.76 6.89 18.33
CA GLU A 16 6.60 6.54 17.19
C GLU A 16 6.13 7.15 15.87
N HIS A 17 7.09 7.44 15.01
CA HIS A 17 6.83 7.88 13.64
C HIS A 17 6.41 6.68 12.78
N LEU A 18 5.34 6.83 11.99
CA LEU A 18 4.68 5.72 11.28
C LEU A 18 4.36 6.01 9.79
N CYS A 19 5.10 6.91 9.16
CA CYS A 19 4.90 7.18 7.73
C CYS A 19 6.18 7.60 7.01
N CYS A 20 6.14 7.61 5.67
CA CYS A 20 7.31 7.87 4.84
C CYS A 20 7.67 9.37 4.72
N ILE A 21 6.71 10.27 4.68
CA ILE A 21 6.96 11.65 4.25
C ILE A 21 6.47 12.70 5.25
N ILE A 22 5.36 12.48 5.94
CA ILE A 22 4.77 13.48 6.83
C ILE A 22 5.65 13.64 8.07
N ARG A 23 6.30 14.78 8.16
CA ARG A 23 7.12 15.19 9.29
C ARG A 23 6.64 16.56 9.76
N THR A 24 5.61 16.57 10.54
CA THR A 24 5.08 17.80 11.14
C THR A 24 5.20 17.73 12.66
N LYS A 25 5.44 18.89 13.29
CA LYS A 25 5.40 19.03 14.74
C LYS A 25 3.97 19.19 15.26
N SER A 26 3.04 19.52 14.38
CA SER A 26 1.62 19.62 14.68
C SER A 26 0.91 18.29 14.38
N ALA A 27 -0.21 18.06 15.04
CA ALA A 27 -1.07 16.93 14.74
C ALA A 27 -1.48 16.95 13.25
N HIS A 28 -1.42 15.80 12.60
CA HIS A 28 -1.82 15.64 11.20
C HIS A 28 -2.93 14.62 11.14
N PRO A 29 -4.14 14.97 10.66
CA PRO A 29 -5.30 14.09 10.70
C PRO A 29 -5.05 12.70 10.09
N GLY A 30 -4.36 12.64 8.94
CA GLY A 30 -4.03 11.37 8.29
C GLY A 30 -3.03 10.51 9.08
N VAL A 31 -2.13 11.11 9.88
CA VAL A 31 -1.22 10.37 10.75
C VAL A 31 -1.99 9.76 11.92
N GLU A 32 -2.93 10.50 12.48
CA GLU A 32 -3.77 10.00 13.57
C GLU A 32 -4.74 8.92 13.07
N ALA A 33 -5.31 9.07 11.87
CA ALA A 33 -6.13 8.04 11.25
C ALA A 33 -5.32 6.74 11.01
N LYS A 34 -4.11 6.85 10.45
CA LYS A 34 -3.22 5.69 10.32
C LYS A 34 -2.87 5.09 11.67
N ARG A 35 -2.63 5.89 12.70
CA ARG A 35 -2.31 5.42 14.05
C ARG A 35 -3.45 4.57 14.62
N ALA A 36 -4.68 5.07 14.52
CA ALA A 36 -5.87 4.35 14.94
C ALA A 36 -6.06 3.04 14.14
N TRP A 37 -5.94 3.12 12.82
CA TRP A 37 -6.02 1.96 11.94
C TRP A 37 -4.95 0.91 12.28
N LEU A 38 -3.71 1.33 12.46
CA LEU A 38 -2.58 0.42 12.76
C LEU A 38 -2.71 -0.21 14.14
N ALA A 39 -3.24 0.50 15.14
CA ALA A 39 -3.47 -0.05 16.49
C ALA A 39 -4.34 -1.32 16.47
N GLU A 40 -5.38 -1.34 15.64
CA GLU A 40 -6.21 -2.53 15.43
C GLU A 40 -5.46 -3.61 14.65
N ARG A 41 -4.75 -3.23 13.59
CA ARG A 41 -4.05 -4.19 12.71
C ARG A 41 -2.89 -4.88 13.40
N LEU A 42 -2.21 -4.25 14.35
CA LEU A 42 -1.16 -4.89 15.14
C LEU A 42 -1.67 -6.16 15.87
N GLN A 43 -2.93 -6.15 16.30
CA GLN A 43 -3.56 -7.32 16.92
C GLN A 43 -3.83 -8.47 15.93
N GLU A 44 -3.84 -8.18 14.64
CA GLU A 44 -4.05 -9.14 13.54
C GLU A 44 -2.72 -9.65 12.95
N GLY A 45 -1.59 -9.33 13.59
CA GLY A 45 -0.26 -9.76 13.15
C GLY A 45 0.40 -8.81 12.14
N HIS A 46 -0.13 -7.60 11.96
CA HIS A 46 0.51 -6.55 11.15
C HIS A 46 1.81 -6.11 11.81
N VAL A 47 2.85 -5.94 11.02
CA VAL A 47 4.17 -5.51 11.46
C VAL A 47 4.55 -4.19 10.80
N PHE A 48 4.96 -3.24 11.62
CA PHE A 48 5.61 -2.02 11.19
C PHE A 48 6.98 -1.95 11.88
N ARG A 49 8.03 -2.25 11.14
CA ARG A 49 9.42 -2.24 11.63
C ARG A 49 10.16 -1.05 11.08
N LYS A 50 10.78 -0.26 11.94
CA LYS A 50 11.50 0.97 11.57
C LYS A 50 12.89 1.05 12.21
N LEU A 51 13.76 1.85 11.60
CA LEU A 51 15.03 2.24 12.22
C LEU A 51 14.77 3.28 13.32
N ASP A 52 15.44 3.13 14.47
CA ASP A 52 15.47 4.14 15.53
C ASP A 52 16.37 5.31 15.08
N ALA A 53 15.82 6.17 14.24
CA ALA A 53 16.52 7.32 13.66
C ALA A 53 15.52 8.42 13.26
N LYS A 54 16.06 9.63 13.05
CA LYS A 54 15.26 10.77 12.53
C LYS A 54 14.78 10.57 11.10
N GLN A 55 15.47 9.74 10.31
CA GLN A 55 15.14 9.45 8.92
C GLN A 55 14.06 8.37 8.84
N CYS A 56 13.24 8.45 7.77
CA CYS A 56 12.24 7.42 7.51
C CYS A 56 12.88 6.21 6.84
N VAL A 57 13.04 5.15 7.61
CA VAL A 57 13.51 3.84 7.16
C VAL A 57 12.63 2.80 7.82
N PHE A 58 11.76 2.16 7.04
CA PHE A 58 10.80 1.18 7.58
C PHE A 58 10.32 0.19 6.53
N ILE A 59 9.77 -0.90 7.02
CA ILE A 59 8.95 -1.85 6.27
C ILE A 59 7.63 -2.08 6.99
N GLU A 60 6.55 -2.27 6.22
CA GLU A 60 5.21 -2.53 6.71
C GLU A 60 4.63 -3.74 5.96
N TYR A 61 4.22 -4.77 6.70
CA TYR A 61 3.66 -6.00 6.15
C TYR A 61 2.68 -6.66 7.12
N ALA A 62 1.84 -7.54 6.61
CA ALA A 62 0.84 -8.26 7.39
C ALA A 62 0.65 -9.69 6.87
N PRO A 63 0.07 -10.61 7.65
CA PRO A 63 -0.47 -11.85 7.12
C PRO A 63 -1.43 -11.53 5.96
N LEU A 64 -1.31 -12.28 4.86
CA LEU A 64 -2.13 -12.02 3.68
C LEU A 64 -3.63 -12.17 3.99
N GLU A 65 -3.96 -13.07 4.91
CA GLU A 65 -5.33 -13.31 5.36
C GLU A 65 -5.99 -12.05 5.93
N THR A 66 -5.23 -11.24 6.66
CA THR A 66 -5.68 -9.98 7.28
C THR A 66 -5.24 -8.74 6.51
N ALA A 67 -4.52 -8.91 5.40
CA ALA A 67 -4.11 -7.80 4.55
C ALA A 67 -5.31 -7.21 3.79
N TRP A 68 -5.43 -5.89 3.83
CA TRP A 68 -6.54 -5.12 3.22
C TRP A 68 -6.30 -4.90 1.73
N VAL A 69 -6.16 -5.98 1.00
CA VAL A 69 -5.89 -6.00 -0.44
C VAL A 69 -6.68 -7.13 -1.11
N PRO A 70 -7.12 -7.00 -2.35
CA PRO A 70 -7.87 -8.03 -3.07
C PRO A 70 -6.92 -9.10 -3.65
N VAL A 71 -6.22 -9.75 -2.75
CA VAL A 71 -5.31 -10.87 -3.05
C VAL A 71 -5.72 -12.05 -2.18
N GLU A 72 -5.78 -13.23 -2.78
CA GLU A 72 -6.12 -14.50 -2.17
C GLU A 72 -4.90 -15.41 -2.15
N GLY A 73 -4.81 -16.23 -1.12
CA GLY A 73 -3.72 -17.16 -0.87
C GLY A 73 -3.59 -17.42 0.61
N GLU A 74 -2.98 -18.50 0.97
CA GLU A 74 -2.84 -18.93 2.36
C GLU A 74 -1.38 -18.82 2.78
N ASN A 75 -1.20 -18.40 4.03
CA ASN A 75 0.07 -18.48 4.72
C ASN A 75 1.21 -17.64 4.09
N TYR A 76 0.86 -16.45 3.55
CA TYR A 76 1.80 -15.46 3.03
C TYR A 76 1.90 -14.23 3.93
N PHE A 77 3.01 -13.49 3.83
CA PHE A 77 3.01 -12.08 4.20
C PHE A 77 2.80 -11.21 2.96
N TYR A 78 2.03 -10.12 3.13
CA TYR A 78 1.87 -9.06 2.14
C TYR A 78 2.63 -7.82 2.58
N ILE A 79 3.57 -7.32 1.76
CA ILE A 79 4.30 -6.08 2.01
C ILE A 79 3.51 -4.90 1.43
N TYR A 80 3.06 -3.99 2.31
CA TYR A 80 2.41 -2.73 1.91
C TYR A 80 3.41 -1.67 1.47
N CYS A 81 4.52 -1.53 2.21
CA CYS A 81 5.49 -0.48 1.97
C CYS A 81 6.87 -0.89 2.49
N LEU A 82 7.89 -0.58 1.70
CA LEU A 82 9.29 -0.56 2.11
C LEU A 82 9.88 0.79 1.69
N TRP A 83 10.39 1.55 2.66
CA TRP A 83 10.84 2.89 2.40
C TRP A 83 12.17 3.20 3.08
N VAL A 84 13.09 3.81 2.31
CA VAL A 84 14.37 4.32 2.83
C VAL A 84 14.59 5.71 2.26
N GLN A 85 14.65 6.73 3.12
CA GLN A 85 14.76 8.13 2.71
C GLN A 85 16.02 8.81 3.25
N GLY A 86 16.59 9.69 2.43
CA GLY A 86 17.69 10.58 2.83
C GLY A 86 19.04 9.88 2.97
N ALA A 87 19.84 10.32 3.94
CA ALA A 87 21.20 9.82 4.20
C ALA A 87 21.32 8.28 4.35
N PRO A 88 20.34 7.53 4.87
CA PRO A 88 20.37 6.07 4.91
C PRO A 88 20.33 5.36 3.54
N ARG A 89 20.01 6.05 2.45
CA ARG A 89 20.05 5.44 1.11
C ARG A 89 21.46 4.96 0.78
N GLY A 90 21.56 3.78 0.15
CA GLY A 90 22.82 3.17 -0.22
C GLY A 90 23.58 2.47 0.92
N GLN A 91 23.12 2.59 2.16
CA GLN A 91 23.76 1.98 3.34
C GLN A 91 23.25 0.57 3.67
N GLY A 92 22.50 -0.07 2.77
CA GLY A 92 22.00 -1.43 2.95
C GLY A 92 20.75 -1.58 3.83
N PHE A 93 20.17 -0.50 4.34
CA PHE A 93 18.99 -0.59 5.23
C PHE A 93 17.77 -1.21 4.56
N GLY A 94 17.51 -0.93 3.28
CA GLY A 94 16.44 -1.58 2.55
C GLY A 94 16.62 -3.10 2.47
N ARG A 95 17.87 -3.56 2.24
CA ARG A 95 18.21 -4.98 2.26
C ARG A 95 17.91 -5.59 3.62
N ARG A 96 18.37 -4.97 4.71
CA ARG A 96 18.14 -5.45 6.08
C ARG A 96 16.64 -5.55 6.43
N LEU A 97 15.84 -4.57 6.00
CA LEU A 97 14.38 -4.59 6.18
C LEU A 97 13.74 -5.75 5.42
N MET A 98 14.08 -5.95 4.16
CA MET A 98 13.57 -7.07 3.37
C MET A 98 13.99 -8.41 3.97
N GLU A 99 15.27 -8.56 4.31
CA GLU A 99 15.81 -9.76 4.94
C GLU A 99 15.10 -10.06 6.28
N SER A 100 14.79 -9.03 7.08
CA SER A 100 14.04 -9.21 8.33
C SER A 100 12.62 -9.70 8.09
N CYS A 101 11.90 -9.17 7.10
CA CYS A 101 10.57 -9.65 6.72
C CYS A 101 10.63 -11.11 6.24
N LEU A 102 11.61 -11.45 5.41
CA LEU A 102 11.80 -12.83 4.94
C LEU A 102 12.16 -13.79 6.08
N ALA A 103 12.96 -13.34 7.06
CA ALA A 103 13.29 -14.11 8.25
C ALA A 103 12.06 -14.37 9.12
N ASP A 104 11.24 -13.33 9.35
CA ASP A 104 9.98 -13.46 10.10
C ASP A 104 9.01 -14.43 9.40
N ALA A 105 8.92 -14.33 8.07
CA ALA A 105 8.08 -15.24 7.30
C ALA A 105 8.52 -16.70 7.45
N ARG A 106 9.82 -16.98 7.36
CA ARG A 106 10.36 -18.33 7.57
C ARG A 106 10.18 -18.82 9.01
N ALA A 107 10.44 -17.96 9.99
CA ALA A 107 10.30 -18.31 11.41
C ALA A 107 8.85 -18.66 11.79
N GLN A 108 7.88 -18.06 11.11
CA GLN A 108 6.46 -18.34 11.29
C GLN A 108 5.95 -19.46 10.36
N GLY A 109 6.81 -20.11 9.60
CA GLY A 109 6.42 -21.19 8.66
C GLY A 109 5.54 -20.71 7.52
N ARG A 110 5.69 -19.44 7.08
CA ARG A 110 4.92 -18.89 5.97
C ARG A 110 5.35 -19.52 4.65
N SER A 111 4.40 -19.64 3.73
CA SER A 111 4.65 -20.12 2.35
C SER A 111 5.47 -19.14 1.51
N GLY A 112 5.52 -17.87 1.92
CA GLY A 112 6.30 -16.85 1.22
C GLY A 112 5.88 -15.43 1.56
N VAL A 113 6.32 -14.50 0.69
CA VAL A 113 6.03 -13.07 0.81
C VAL A 113 5.59 -12.54 -0.55
N CYS A 114 4.56 -11.69 -0.58
CA CYS A 114 4.08 -11.06 -1.79
C CYS A 114 3.91 -9.54 -1.63
N MET A 115 3.78 -8.84 -2.75
CA MET A 115 3.55 -7.39 -2.81
C MET A 115 2.98 -6.98 -4.16
N LEU A 116 2.35 -5.81 -4.20
CA LEU A 116 1.88 -5.21 -5.44
C LEU A 116 3.05 -4.57 -6.21
N GLY A 117 3.18 -4.95 -7.48
CA GLY A 117 4.02 -4.33 -8.49
C GLY A 117 3.20 -3.90 -9.70
N ALA A 118 3.88 -3.52 -10.77
CA ALA A 118 3.27 -3.20 -12.05
C ALA A 118 4.27 -3.42 -13.18
N GLN A 119 3.81 -3.56 -14.42
CA GLN A 119 4.68 -3.68 -15.61
C GLN A 119 5.68 -2.53 -15.72
N LYS A 120 5.26 -1.32 -15.32
CA LYS A 120 6.14 -0.16 -15.16
C LYS A 120 6.03 0.37 -13.74
N GLN A 121 7.17 0.74 -13.13
CA GLN A 121 7.19 1.28 -11.77
C GLN A 121 6.19 2.42 -11.59
N LYS A 122 5.33 2.31 -10.57
CA LYS A 122 4.39 3.35 -10.16
C LYS A 122 4.95 4.16 -9.00
N ALA A 123 4.65 5.45 -8.95
CA ALA A 123 5.20 6.39 -7.97
C ALA A 123 4.81 6.04 -6.51
N TRP A 124 3.67 5.40 -6.31
CA TRP A 124 3.11 5.08 -4.99
C TRP A 124 3.27 3.61 -4.59
N LEU A 125 4.05 2.85 -5.35
CA LEU A 125 4.42 1.48 -5.01
C LEU A 125 5.89 1.41 -4.61
N SER A 126 6.22 0.46 -3.74
CA SER A 126 7.61 0.12 -3.40
C SER A 126 8.39 -0.27 -4.65
N ASP A 127 9.71 -0.06 -4.63
CA ASP A 127 10.58 -0.36 -5.78
C ASP A 127 10.56 -1.86 -6.10
N GLN A 128 9.90 -2.19 -7.19
CA GLN A 128 9.75 -3.57 -7.65
C GLN A 128 11.07 -4.15 -8.20
N SER A 129 11.96 -3.30 -8.74
CA SER A 129 13.27 -3.77 -9.18
C SER A 129 14.13 -4.23 -8.00
N PHE A 130 13.95 -3.59 -6.85
CA PHE A 130 14.57 -4.00 -5.60
C PHE A 130 14.02 -5.36 -5.13
N ALA A 131 12.70 -5.57 -5.12
CA ALA A 131 12.09 -6.84 -4.77
C ALA A 131 12.56 -7.98 -5.69
N ARG A 132 12.63 -7.74 -7.00
CA ARG A 132 13.12 -8.73 -7.97
C ARG A 132 14.55 -9.19 -7.70
N LYS A 133 15.43 -8.34 -7.15
CA LYS A 133 16.79 -8.74 -6.72
C LYS A 133 16.79 -9.75 -5.56
N PHE A 134 15.70 -9.86 -4.82
CA PHE A 134 15.49 -10.89 -3.79
C PHE A 134 14.84 -12.16 -4.34
N GLY A 135 14.56 -12.22 -5.63
CA GLY A 135 13.94 -13.38 -6.27
C GLY A 135 12.41 -13.30 -6.39
N PHE A 136 11.79 -12.17 -6.09
CA PHE A 136 10.36 -11.98 -6.34
C PHE A 136 10.08 -12.08 -7.84
N GLN A 137 9.05 -12.86 -8.19
CA GLN A 137 8.59 -13.08 -9.56
C GLN A 137 7.12 -12.68 -9.68
N THR A 138 6.70 -12.30 -10.88
CA THR A 138 5.28 -12.09 -11.18
C THR A 138 4.59 -13.45 -11.25
N VAL A 139 3.57 -13.64 -10.41
CA VAL A 139 2.79 -14.88 -10.35
C VAL A 139 1.36 -14.72 -10.88
N ASP A 140 0.82 -13.49 -10.83
CA ASP A 140 -0.50 -13.17 -11.38
C ASP A 140 -0.56 -11.70 -11.79
N THR A 141 -1.57 -11.33 -12.60
CA THR A 141 -1.76 -9.97 -13.10
C THR A 141 -3.22 -9.51 -13.03
N ALA A 142 -3.40 -8.21 -12.78
CA ALA A 142 -4.68 -7.50 -12.91
C ALA A 142 -4.44 -6.23 -13.75
N GLY A 143 -4.68 -6.31 -15.06
CA GLY A 143 -4.32 -5.29 -16.04
C GLY A 143 -2.81 -5.06 -16.09
N GLU A 144 -2.36 -3.83 -15.85
CA GLU A 144 -0.94 -3.49 -15.81
C GLU A 144 -0.26 -3.78 -14.45
N TYR A 145 -1.02 -4.23 -13.46
CA TYR A 145 -0.51 -4.54 -12.11
C TYR A 145 -0.10 -6.01 -12.01
N GLU A 146 0.93 -6.25 -11.24
CA GLU A 146 1.56 -7.54 -11.06
C GLU A 146 1.56 -7.93 -9.58
N LEU A 147 1.22 -9.17 -9.28
CA LEU A 147 1.46 -9.74 -7.96
C LEU A 147 2.87 -10.33 -7.94
N LEU A 148 3.77 -9.62 -7.27
CA LEU A 148 5.15 -10.05 -7.08
C LEU A 148 5.22 -10.96 -5.85
N THR A 149 5.79 -12.15 -6.02
CA THR A 149 5.85 -13.17 -4.97
C THR A 149 7.22 -13.82 -4.90
N LEU A 150 7.71 -14.01 -3.69
CA LEU A 150 8.79 -14.93 -3.35
C LEU A 150 8.21 -16.09 -2.56
N SER A 151 8.01 -17.22 -3.22
CA SER A 151 7.52 -18.45 -2.61
C SER A 151 8.66 -19.26 -2.00
N PHE A 152 8.40 -19.94 -0.88
CA PHE A 152 9.34 -20.85 -0.21
C PHE A 152 9.00 -22.33 -0.44
N ASP A 153 7.76 -22.64 -0.81
CA ASP A 153 7.23 -24.01 -0.94
C ASP A 153 6.64 -24.31 -2.33
N GLY A 154 6.68 -23.31 -3.23
CA GLY A 154 6.14 -23.43 -4.60
C GLY A 154 4.65 -23.08 -4.73
N SER A 155 3.91 -22.90 -3.64
CA SER A 155 2.56 -22.32 -3.70
C SER A 155 2.63 -20.87 -4.16
N VAL A 156 1.55 -20.30 -4.69
CA VAL A 156 1.51 -18.90 -5.10
C VAL A 156 0.14 -18.29 -4.79
N PRO A 157 0.10 -17.06 -4.29
CA PRO A 157 -1.12 -16.29 -4.15
C PRO A 157 -1.57 -15.76 -5.52
N HIS A 158 -2.80 -15.27 -5.61
CA HIS A 158 -3.35 -14.69 -6.82
C HIS A 158 -4.25 -13.48 -6.49
N PHE A 159 -4.51 -12.63 -7.46
CA PHE A 159 -5.52 -11.60 -7.31
C PHE A 159 -6.90 -12.24 -7.18
N ALA A 160 -7.75 -11.68 -6.30
CA ALA A 160 -9.16 -12.03 -6.29
C ALA A 160 -9.77 -11.78 -7.67
N GLU A 161 -10.73 -12.60 -8.09
CA GLU A 161 -11.39 -12.45 -9.40
C GLU A 161 -12.06 -11.07 -9.54
N SER A 162 -12.54 -10.49 -8.43
CA SER A 162 -13.02 -9.11 -8.41
C SER A 162 -11.97 -8.11 -8.87
N ALA A 163 -10.72 -8.26 -8.46
CA ALA A 163 -9.64 -7.33 -8.80
C ALA A 163 -9.31 -7.29 -10.31
N LYS A 164 -9.64 -8.35 -11.03
CA LYS A 164 -9.43 -8.46 -12.48
C LYS A 164 -10.52 -7.77 -13.31
N GLN A 165 -11.65 -7.40 -12.68
CA GLN A 165 -12.78 -6.73 -13.37
C GLN A 165 -12.42 -5.32 -13.86
N GLN A 166 -11.70 -4.56 -13.06
CA GLN A 166 -11.20 -3.21 -13.34
C GLN A 166 -12.29 -2.20 -13.75
N THR A 167 -13.52 -2.44 -13.32
CA THR A 167 -14.67 -1.59 -13.63
C THR A 167 -15.59 -1.41 -12.43
N VAL A 168 -16.26 -0.26 -12.40
CA VAL A 168 -17.31 0.07 -11.44
C VAL A 168 -18.50 0.70 -12.19
N PRO A 169 -19.75 0.63 -11.68
CA PRO A 169 -20.91 1.19 -12.37
C PRO A 169 -20.99 2.73 -12.33
N GLN A 170 -20.20 3.37 -11.47
CA GLN A 170 -20.24 4.82 -11.25
C GLN A 170 -19.66 5.59 -12.43
N ARG A 171 -20.27 6.76 -12.73
CA ARG A 171 -19.73 7.77 -13.65
C ARG A 171 -18.86 8.77 -12.87
N GLY A 172 -18.14 9.61 -13.59
CA GLY A 172 -17.25 10.59 -12.98
C GLY A 172 -16.05 9.95 -12.30
N LEU A 173 -15.56 10.62 -11.27
CA LEU A 173 -14.46 10.15 -10.46
C LEU A 173 -14.97 9.19 -9.37
N THR A 174 -14.37 8.02 -9.26
CA THR A 174 -14.56 7.13 -8.12
C THR A 174 -13.20 6.80 -7.49
N VAL A 175 -13.10 6.98 -6.18
CA VAL A 175 -11.88 6.71 -5.41
C VAL A 175 -12.20 5.76 -4.27
N PHE A 176 -11.43 4.67 -4.15
CA PHE A 176 -11.38 3.83 -2.97
C PHE A 176 -10.10 4.12 -2.20
N TYR A 177 -10.17 4.20 -0.87
CA TYR A 177 -9.01 4.48 -0.04
C TYR A 177 -9.12 3.87 1.36
N THR A 178 -7.95 3.65 2.00
CA THR A 178 -7.84 3.23 3.40
C THR A 178 -6.99 4.21 4.19
N ASP A 179 -6.98 4.08 5.51
CA ASP A 179 -6.11 4.84 6.41
C ASP A 179 -4.69 4.24 6.53
N GLN A 180 -4.38 3.17 5.80
CA GLN A 180 -3.03 2.59 5.76
C GLN A 180 -1.97 3.63 5.34
N CYS A 181 -2.29 4.53 4.43
CA CYS A 181 -1.40 5.64 4.05
C CYS A 181 -1.92 6.97 4.62
N PRO A 182 -1.12 7.69 5.43
CA PRO A 182 -1.56 8.95 6.05
C PRO A 182 -1.87 10.07 5.05
N TYR A 183 -1.46 9.94 3.80
CA TYR A 183 -1.79 10.89 2.73
C TYR A 183 -3.22 10.76 2.22
N SER A 184 -3.87 9.61 2.42
CA SER A 184 -5.18 9.31 1.84
C SER A 184 -6.22 10.36 2.20
N LEU A 185 -6.36 10.71 3.49
CA LEU A 185 -7.37 11.69 3.92
C LEU A 185 -7.14 13.08 3.31
N GLN A 186 -5.92 13.60 3.41
CA GLN A 186 -5.61 14.92 2.82
C GLN A 186 -5.80 14.93 1.31
N ARG A 187 -5.51 13.82 0.64
CA ARG A 187 -5.67 13.69 -0.80
C ARG A 187 -7.16 13.65 -1.20
N VAL A 188 -7.97 12.95 -0.42
CA VAL A 188 -9.43 12.92 -0.59
C VAL A 188 -10.02 14.32 -0.45
N GLU A 189 -9.67 15.05 0.61
CA GLU A 189 -10.17 16.41 0.86
C GLU A 189 -9.85 17.33 -0.32
N LYS A 190 -8.59 17.37 -0.75
CA LYS A 190 -8.15 18.19 -1.89
C LYS A 190 -8.84 17.81 -3.21
N LEU A 191 -9.09 16.52 -3.44
CA LEU A 191 -9.82 16.08 -4.63
C LEU A 191 -11.30 16.44 -4.54
N ARG A 192 -11.92 16.37 -3.36
CA ARG A 192 -13.31 16.82 -3.16
C ARG A 192 -13.48 18.31 -3.48
N GLU A 193 -12.61 19.15 -2.92
CA GLU A 193 -12.58 20.59 -3.21
C GLU A 193 -12.43 20.84 -4.71
N PHE A 194 -11.42 20.23 -5.33
CA PHE A 194 -11.16 20.35 -6.75
C PHE A 194 -12.36 19.91 -7.63
N CYS A 195 -13.00 18.80 -7.31
CA CYS A 195 -14.17 18.30 -8.06
C CYS A 195 -15.39 19.23 -7.85
N THR A 196 -15.59 19.73 -6.63
CA THR A 196 -16.68 20.68 -6.34
C THR A 196 -16.53 21.97 -7.14
N GLU A 197 -15.34 22.58 -7.13
CA GLU A 197 -15.05 23.81 -7.88
C GLU A 197 -15.26 23.67 -9.40
N ARG A 198 -15.04 22.48 -9.94
CA ARG A 198 -15.15 22.16 -11.37
C ARG A 198 -16.44 21.46 -11.77
N GLN A 199 -17.36 21.26 -10.82
CA GLN A 199 -18.62 20.54 -11.05
C GLN A 199 -18.41 19.13 -11.63
N ILE A 200 -17.34 18.43 -11.16
CA ILE A 200 -17.04 17.06 -11.53
C ILE A 200 -17.78 16.13 -10.56
N GLU A 201 -18.58 15.22 -11.12
CA GLU A 201 -19.19 14.15 -10.32
C GLU A 201 -18.09 13.27 -9.70
N ALA A 202 -18.11 13.11 -8.36
CA ALA A 202 -17.08 12.38 -7.64
C ALA A 202 -17.63 11.61 -6.44
N GLN A 203 -17.20 10.38 -6.30
CA GLN A 203 -17.55 9.50 -5.18
C GLN A 203 -16.28 8.98 -4.52
N PHE A 204 -16.25 9.02 -3.18
CA PHE A 204 -15.10 8.60 -2.38
C PHE A 204 -15.55 7.54 -1.37
N TYR A 205 -15.04 6.34 -1.53
CA TYR A 205 -15.36 5.20 -0.69
C TYR A 205 -14.21 4.93 0.28
N HIS A 206 -14.46 5.21 1.56
CA HIS A 206 -13.55 4.81 2.62
C HIS A 206 -13.75 3.31 2.90
N VAL A 207 -12.71 2.53 2.62
CA VAL A 207 -12.72 1.10 2.88
C VAL A 207 -12.39 0.90 4.36
N THR A 208 -13.38 0.48 5.13
CA THR A 208 -13.30 0.36 6.60
C THR A 208 -13.44 -1.06 7.11
N GLU A 209 -13.60 -2.03 6.20
CA GLU A 209 -13.74 -3.44 6.52
C GLU A 209 -12.83 -4.32 5.66
N LEU A 210 -12.25 -5.36 6.25
CA LEU A 210 -11.42 -6.33 5.55
C LEU A 210 -12.15 -6.95 4.35
N LYS A 211 -13.42 -7.33 4.53
CA LYS A 211 -14.24 -7.91 3.47
C LYS A 211 -14.36 -6.98 2.25
N GLN A 212 -14.54 -5.67 2.48
CA GLN A 212 -14.57 -4.68 1.40
C GLN A 212 -13.24 -4.65 0.65
N ALA A 213 -12.11 -4.60 1.39
CA ALA A 213 -10.78 -4.58 0.80
C ALA A 213 -10.51 -5.84 -0.04
N LYS A 214 -10.93 -7.02 0.44
CA LYS A 214 -10.76 -8.31 -0.25
C LYS A 214 -11.57 -8.44 -1.54
N THR A 215 -12.64 -7.66 -1.70
CA THR A 215 -13.54 -7.74 -2.87
C THR A 215 -13.49 -6.53 -3.78
N LEU A 216 -12.48 -5.66 -3.63
CA LEU A 216 -12.32 -4.49 -4.50
C LEU A 216 -12.16 -4.91 -5.97
N PRO A 217 -12.76 -4.14 -6.91
CA PRO A 217 -12.81 -4.50 -8.32
C PRO A 217 -11.54 -4.09 -9.11
N CYS A 218 -10.40 -3.98 -8.45
CA CYS A 218 -9.13 -3.58 -9.06
C CYS A 218 -7.94 -3.98 -8.19
N ALA A 219 -6.74 -3.99 -8.75
CA ALA A 219 -5.52 -3.98 -7.94
C ALA A 219 -5.56 -2.83 -6.92
N PHE A 220 -5.17 -3.10 -5.68
CA PHE A 220 -5.28 -2.16 -4.58
C PHE A 220 -4.15 -2.36 -3.57
N ASN A 221 -3.61 -1.27 -3.05
CA ASN A 221 -2.68 -1.29 -1.92
C ASN A 221 -3.24 -0.46 -0.75
N ASN A 222 -3.64 0.78 -1.03
CA ASN A 222 -4.31 1.69 -0.10
C ASN A 222 -5.16 2.76 -0.82
N TRP A 223 -5.11 2.76 -2.15
CA TRP A 223 -5.75 3.75 -3.02
C TRP A 223 -6.07 3.15 -4.37
N ALA A 224 -7.22 3.51 -4.94
CA ALA A 224 -7.59 3.18 -6.31
C ALA A 224 -8.47 4.28 -6.92
N VAL A 225 -8.27 4.55 -8.19
CA VAL A 225 -8.97 5.59 -8.96
C VAL A 225 -9.65 4.98 -10.16
N PHE A 226 -10.93 5.32 -10.34
CA PHE A 226 -11.71 5.03 -11.54
C PHE A 226 -12.18 6.34 -12.15
N TRP A 227 -12.26 6.37 -13.47
CA TRP A 227 -12.88 7.45 -14.23
C TRP A 227 -13.91 6.89 -15.19
N ASN A 228 -15.16 7.37 -15.09
CA ASN A 228 -16.29 6.89 -15.88
C ASN A 228 -16.42 5.36 -15.88
N GLY A 229 -16.23 4.76 -14.71
CA GLY A 229 -16.35 3.33 -14.51
C GLY A 229 -15.10 2.50 -14.82
N GLU A 230 -14.05 3.08 -15.39
CA GLU A 230 -12.82 2.37 -15.76
C GLU A 230 -11.68 2.63 -14.79
N PHE A 231 -11.00 1.58 -14.36
CA PHE A 231 -9.84 1.68 -13.47
C PHE A 231 -8.68 2.44 -14.14
N GLN A 232 -8.09 3.37 -13.41
CA GLN A 232 -7.03 4.23 -13.92
C GLN A 232 -5.69 3.95 -13.24
N THR A 233 -5.68 3.86 -11.90
CA THR A 233 -4.40 3.75 -11.18
C THR A 233 -4.59 3.50 -9.68
N VAL A 234 -3.56 2.94 -9.05
CA VAL A 234 -3.39 2.91 -7.57
C VAL A 234 -2.61 4.12 -7.06
N ASN A 235 -2.15 5.02 -7.92
CA ASN A 235 -1.45 6.22 -7.48
C ASN A 235 -2.43 7.20 -6.82
N GLN A 236 -2.00 7.81 -5.72
CA GLN A 236 -2.75 8.92 -5.11
C GLN A 236 -2.61 10.16 -6.00
N ILE A 237 -3.64 10.42 -6.78
CA ILE A 237 -3.69 11.52 -7.74
C ILE A 237 -4.03 12.85 -7.06
N ASP A 238 -3.68 13.96 -7.71
CA ASP A 238 -4.14 15.32 -7.43
C ASP A 238 -5.03 15.84 -8.57
N GLY A 239 -5.51 17.08 -8.45
CA GLY A 239 -6.36 17.70 -9.47
C GLY A 239 -5.71 17.74 -10.86
N ALA A 240 -4.42 18.04 -10.95
CA ALA A 240 -3.69 18.07 -12.23
C ALA A 240 -3.57 16.67 -12.87
N ALA A 241 -3.39 15.64 -12.05
CA ALA A 241 -3.40 14.26 -12.52
C ALA A 241 -4.81 13.83 -12.97
N LEU A 242 -5.86 14.27 -12.27
CA LEU A 242 -7.24 14.03 -12.67
C LEU A 242 -7.55 14.69 -14.02
N GLU A 243 -7.15 15.94 -14.24
CA GLU A 243 -7.31 16.61 -15.55
C GLU A 243 -6.66 15.82 -16.70
N LYS A 244 -5.48 15.24 -16.46
CA LYS A 244 -4.80 14.39 -17.45
C LYS A 244 -5.58 13.10 -17.72
N ILE A 245 -6.22 12.52 -16.71
CA ILE A 245 -7.07 11.33 -16.86
C ILE A 245 -8.31 11.70 -17.68
N MET A 246 -8.97 12.81 -17.36
CA MET A 246 -10.15 13.33 -18.09
C MET A 246 -9.87 13.65 -19.56
N GLY A 247 -8.68 14.18 -19.86
CA GLY A 247 -8.25 14.53 -21.22
C GLY A 247 -7.82 13.35 -22.10
N ARG A 248 -7.69 12.14 -21.55
CA ARG A 248 -7.38 10.94 -22.34
C ARG A 248 -8.59 10.55 -23.19
N LYS A 249 -8.48 10.66 -24.50
CA LYS A 249 -9.47 10.08 -25.42
C LYS A 249 -9.41 8.56 -25.27
N LYS A 250 -10.58 7.91 -25.23
CA LYS A 250 -10.62 6.44 -25.39
C LYS A 250 -9.99 6.10 -26.75
N THR A 251 -8.89 5.39 -26.75
CA THR A 251 -8.30 4.76 -27.94
C THR A 251 -9.00 3.45 -28.22
#